data_710edd7ede07c128d5f55a4c0d770768
#
_entry.id   710edd7ede07c128d5f55a4c0d770768
#
_cell.length_a   1.000
_cell.length_b   1.000
_cell.length_c   1.000
_cell.angle_alpha   90.00
_cell.angle_beta   90.00
_cell.angle_gamma   90.00
#
_symmetry.space_group_name_H-M   'P 1'
#
loop_
_entity.id
_entity.type
_entity.pdbx_description
1 polymer ?
#
loop_
_entity_poly.entity_id
_entity_poly.type
_entity_poly.pdbx_seq_one_letter_code
_entity_poly.pdbx_strand_id
1 'polypeptide(L)'
;MRRIYAAGQADYLHVRELGGLELLKAHYHQTQFSKHTHEGYCIGVIEEGAQSFFRTGKLHVAPKGDIILVNADEIHTGSSAVESGWRY
;
A
#
# COMPACT_ATOMS: atom_id res chain seq x y z
N MET A 1 -0.15 21.80 -1.66
CA MET A 1 -0.16 20.39 -1.23
C MET A 1 -1.08 20.20 -0.06
N ARG A 2 -1.73 19.08 -0.01
CA ARG A 2 -2.64 18.74 1.09
C ARG A 2 -2.18 17.46 1.76
N ARG A 3 -2.00 17.51 3.08
CA ARG A 3 -1.63 16.35 3.88
C ARG A 3 -2.85 15.85 4.65
N ILE A 4 -3.11 14.55 4.56
CA ILE A 4 -4.22 13.89 5.24
C ILE A 4 -3.64 12.76 6.10
N TYR A 5 -4.03 12.72 7.36
CA TYR A 5 -3.66 11.64 8.26
C TYR A 5 -4.84 10.70 8.42
N ALA A 6 -4.68 9.47 8.01
CA ALA A 6 -5.64 8.43 8.31
C ALA A 6 -5.46 7.96 9.75
N ALA A 7 -6.47 7.27 10.26
CA ALA A 7 -6.45 6.78 11.64
C ALA A 7 -5.17 6.02 11.94
N GLY A 8 -4.47 6.45 12.96
CA GLY A 8 -3.32 5.80 13.55
C GLY A 8 -2.02 6.04 12.82
N GLN A 9 -1.77 5.43 11.69
CA GLN A 9 -0.41 5.22 11.22
C GLN A 9 -0.23 5.49 9.72
N ALA A 10 -1.11 6.23 9.12
CA ALA A 10 -1.01 6.56 7.71
C ALA A 10 -0.88 8.08 7.53
N ASP A 11 0.05 8.46 6.69
CA ASP A 11 0.29 9.84 6.29
C ASP A 11 0.11 9.92 4.77
N TYR A 12 -0.84 10.72 4.35
CA TYR A 12 -1.25 10.82 2.97
C TYR A 12 -1.07 12.25 2.46
N LEU A 13 -0.46 12.38 1.29
CA LEU A 13 -0.21 13.67 0.65
C LEU A 13 -0.74 13.66 -0.77
N HIS A 14 -1.60 14.61 -1.09
CA HIS A 14 -2.10 14.84 -2.43
C HIS A 14 -1.38 16.03 -3.05
N VAL A 15 -0.73 15.82 -4.19
CA VAL A 15 0.06 16.85 -4.85
C VAL A 15 -0.66 17.30 -6.12
N ARG A 16 -1.50 18.31 -5.94
CA ARG A 16 -2.33 18.86 -7.01
C ARG A 16 -1.51 19.37 -8.19
N GLU A 17 -0.37 20.02 -7.90
CA GLU A 17 0.52 20.63 -8.90
C GLU A 17 1.15 19.60 -9.83
N LEU A 18 1.16 18.32 -9.44
CA LEU A 18 1.67 17.21 -10.24
C LEU A 18 0.54 16.34 -10.79
N GLY A 19 -0.57 16.97 -11.15
CA GLY A 19 -1.69 16.26 -11.77
C GLY A 19 -2.47 15.37 -10.83
N GLY A 20 -2.37 15.59 -9.52
CA GLY A 20 -3.06 14.78 -8.53
C GLY A 20 -2.25 13.58 -8.06
N LEU A 21 -0.93 13.62 -8.18
CA LEU A 21 -0.08 12.57 -7.59
C LEU A 21 -0.39 12.42 -6.12
N GLU A 22 -0.54 11.17 -5.68
CA GLU A 22 -0.82 10.84 -4.30
C GLU A 22 0.38 10.07 -3.71
N LEU A 23 0.81 10.51 -2.53
CA LEU A 23 1.90 9.87 -1.80
C LEU A 23 1.33 9.36 -0.48
N LEU A 24 1.64 8.12 -0.15
CA LEU A 24 1.19 7.48 1.06
C LEU A 24 2.37 6.88 1.81
N LYS A 25 2.46 7.18 3.10
CA LYS A 25 3.40 6.54 4.01
C LYS A 25 2.57 5.96 5.15
N ALA A 26 2.70 4.67 5.40
CA ALA A 26 1.86 3.99 6.37
C ALA A 26 2.59 2.85 7.06
N HIS A 27 2.15 2.55 8.28
CA HIS A 27 2.60 1.38 9.03
C HIS A 27 1.36 0.68 9.59
N TYR A 28 1.12 -0.54 9.15
CA TYR A 28 -0.02 -1.34 9.55
C TYR A 28 0.44 -2.64 10.21
N HIS A 29 -0.29 -3.07 11.26
CA HIS A 29 -0.02 -4.34 11.95
C HIS A 29 -1.08 -5.38 11.65
N GLN A 30 -2.32 -5.10 12.05
CA GLN A 30 -3.42 -6.04 11.97
C GLN A 30 -4.46 -5.65 10.93
N THR A 31 -4.20 -4.60 10.22
CA THR A 31 -5.10 -4.12 9.18
C THR A 31 -5.13 -5.10 8.02
N GLN A 32 -6.31 -5.42 7.56
CA GLN A 32 -6.51 -6.25 6.38
C GLN A 32 -7.35 -5.47 5.38
N PHE A 33 -6.85 -5.36 4.18
CA PHE A 33 -7.58 -4.76 3.07
C PHE A 33 -8.21 -5.88 2.25
N SER A 34 -9.54 -5.88 2.18
CA SER A 34 -10.27 -6.83 1.35
C SER A 34 -10.03 -6.58 -0.14
N LYS A 35 -10.55 -7.43 -0.99
CA LYS A 35 -10.43 -7.26 -2.44
C LYS A 35 -10.96 -5.89 -2.85
N HIS A 36 -10.13 -5.14 -3.55
CA HIS A 36 -10.46 -3.79 -4.03
C HIS A 36 -9.62 -3.45 -5.26
N THR A 37 -9.97 -2.36 -5.90
CA THR A 37 -9.24 -1.81 -7.04
C THR A 37 -8.97 -0.33 -6.81
N HIS A 38 -8.00 0.20 -7.54
CA HIS A 38 -7.72 1.64 -7.62
C HIS A 38 -7.79 2.07 -9.08
N GLU A 39 -8.21 3.30 -9.31
CA GLU A 39 -8.28 3.85 -10.66
C GLU A 39 -6.90 4.04 -11.30
N GLY A 40 -5.91 4.37 -10.49
CA GLY A 40 -4.56 4.65 -10.95
C GLY A 40 -3.59 3.51 -10.68
N TYR A 41 -2.38 3.66 -11.18
CA TYR A 41 -1.27 2.77 -10.84
C TYR A 41 -0.75 3.08 -9.46
N CYS A 42 -0.34 2.04 -8.73
CA CYS A 42 0.29 2.18 -7.44
C CYS A 42 1.70 1.60 -7.49
N ILE A 43 2.67 2.36 -6.99
CA ILE A 43 4.04 1.89 -6.84
C ILE A 43 4.43 2.13 -5.38
N GLY A 44 4.90 1.10 -4.71
CA GLY A 44 5.30 1.21 -3.31
C GLY A 44 6.56 0.43 -3.02
N VAL A 45 7.27 0.85 -1.98
CA VAL A 45 8.42 0.13 -1.46
C VAL A 45 8.15 -0.28 -0.02
N ILE A 46 8.48 -1.52 0.32
CA ILE A 46 8.38 -2.02 1.69
C ILE A 46 9.60 -1.58 2.46
N GLU A 47 9.43 -0.73 3.44
CA GLU A 47 10.53 -0.19 4.24
C GLU A 47 10.85 -1.05 5.46
N GLU A 48 9.83 -1.68 6.06
CA GLU A 48 9.98 -2.58 7.21
C GLU A 48 8.93 -3.67 7.16
N GLY A 49 9.26 -4.84 7.70
CA GLY A 49 8.35 -5.96 7.78
C GLY A 49 8.10 -6.63 6.44
N ALA A 50 6.89 -7.12 6.24
CA ALA A 50 6.49 -7.75 5.00
C ALA A 50 4.99 -7.64 4.80
N GLN A 51 4.58 -7.37 3.57
CA GLN A 51 3.19 -7.34 3.18
C GLN A 51 2.84 -8.61 2.42
N SER A 52 1.66 -9.17 2.74
CA SER A 52 1.05 -10.25 1.99
C SER A 52 -0.09 -9.67 1.18
N PHE A 53 -0.20 -10.06 -0.08
CA PHE A 53 -1.29 -9.61 -0.92
C PHE A 53 -1.66 -10.67 -1.96
N PHE A 54 -2.95 -10.75 -2.23
CA PHE A 54 -3.50 -11.66 -3.22
C PHE A 54 -3.85 -10.89 -4.47
N ARG A 55 -3.33 -11.32 -5.61
CA ARG A 55 -3.66 -10.72 -6.89
C ARG A 55 -3.47 -11.73 -8.02
N THR A 56 -4.33 -11.63 -9.03
CA THR A 56 -4.32 -12.52 -10.21
C THR A 56 -4.25 -14.01 -9.85
N GLY A 57 -5.00 -14.40 -8.80
CA GLY A 57 -5.11 -15.79 -8.38
C GLY A 57 -3.94 -16.32 -7.57
N LYS A 58 -3.01 -15.48 -7.14
CA LYS A 58 -1.83 -15.88 -6.36
C LYS A 58 -1.63 -15.02 -5.13
N LEU A 59 -1.11 -15.66 -4.09
CA LEU A 59 -0.66 -14.97 -2.90
C LEU A 59 0.82 -14.59 -3.10
N HIS A 60 1.12 -13.33 -2.86
CA HIS A 60 2.47 -12.78 -2.94
C HIS A 60 2.90 -12.28 -1.58
N VAL A 61 4.19 -12.34 -1.30
CA VAL A 61 4.77 -11.76 -0.11
C VAL A 61 5.89 -10.83 -0.54
N ALA A 62 5.82 -9.58 -0.07
CA ALA A 62 6.84 -8.56 -0.36
C ALA A 62 7.53 -8.21 0.95
N PRO A 63 8.78 -8.64 1.15
CA PRO A 63 9.57 -8.25 2.32
C PRO A 63 10.23 -6.88 2.12
N LYS A 64 10.94 -6.44 3.17
CA LYS A 64 11.71 -5.19 3.15
C LYS A 64 12.59 -5.09 1.91
N GLY A 65 12.52 -3.95 1.25
CA GLY A 65 13.29 -3.64 0.05
C GLY A 65 12.58 -3.97 -1.25
N ASP A 66 11.50 -4.74 -1.20
CA ASP A 66 10.73 -5.04 -2.41
C ASP A 66 9.92 -3.84 -2.86
N ILE A 67 9.76 -3.74 -4.17
CA ILE A 67 8.89 -2.76 -4.81
C ILE A 67 7.64 -3.49 -5.29
N ILE A 68 6.49 -2.94 -4.92
CA ILE A 68 5.19 -3.46 -5.37
C ILE A 68 4.65 -2.53 -6.44
N LEU A 69 4.22 -3.12 -7.55
CA LEU A 69 3.51 -2.41 -8.60
C LEU A 69 2.13 -3.01 -8.75
N VAL A 70 1.10 -2.18 -8.61
CA VAL A 70 -0.29 -2.57 -8.85
C VAL A 70 -0.81 -1.80 -10.05
N ASN A 71 -1.29 -2.53 -11.05
CA ASN A 71 -1.85 -1.91 -12.25
C ASN A 71 -3.20 -1.25 -11.95
N ALA A 72 -3.55 -0.27 -12.77
CA ALA A 72 -4.85 0.37 -12.68
C ALA A 72 -5.96 -0.69 -12.77
N ASP A 73 -6.95 -0.57 -11.91
CA ASP A 73 -8.14 -1.45 -11.84
C ASP A 73 -7.82 -2.93 -11.55
N GLU A 74 -6.60 -3.25 -11.14
CA GLU A 74 -6.23 -4.60 -10.76
C GLU A 74 -6.79 -4.96 -9.38
N ILE A 75 -7.54 -6.06 -9.30
CA ILE A 75 -8.10 -6.54 -8.03
C ILE A 75 -7.00 -7.11 -7.15
N HIS A 76 -6.90 -6.66 -5.92
CA HIS A 76 -5.90 -7.14 -4.99
C HIS A 76 -6.36 -6.98 -3.52
N THR A 77 -5.67 -7.66 -2.63
CA THR A 77 -5.85 -7.53 -1.17
C THR A 77 -4.58 -6.97 -0.55
N GLY A 78 -4.58 -6.81 0.75
CA GLY A 78 -3.38 -6.46 1.50
C GLY A 78 -3.51 -6.87 2.97
N SER A 79 -2.45 -7.45 3.51
CA SER A 79 -2.37 -7.80 4.92
C SER A 79 -0.91 -7.93 5.34
N SER A 80 -0.68 -8.07 6.64
CA SER A 80 0.68 -8.31 7.12
C SER A 80 1.07 -9.76 6.93
N ALA A 81 2.29 -10.00 6.47
CA ALA A 81 2.88 -11.34 6.39
C ALA A 81 3.66 -11.70 7.65
N VAL A 82 3.92 -10.72 8.51
CA VAL A 82 4.68 -10.91 9.76
C VAL A 82 3.97 -10.21 10.92
N GLU A 83 4.26 -10.64 12.14
CA GLU A 83 3.60 -10.14 13.34
C GLU A 83 3.82 -8.64 13.53
N SER A 84 4.99 -8.14 13.23
CA SER A 84 5.33 -6.71 13.37
C SER A 84 4.64 -5.80 12.35
N GLY A 85 3.95 -6.37 11.38
CA GLY A 85 3.27 -5.60 10.34
C GLY A 85 4.18 -5.21 9.18
N TRP A 86 3.78 -4.18 8.47
CA TRP A 86 4.62 -3.64 7.38
C TRP A 86 4.52 -2.13 7.33
N ARG A 87 5.60 -1.51 6.91
CA ARG A 87 5.69 -0.07 6.66
C ARG A 87 6.09 0.16 5.21
N TYR A 88 5.39 1.07 4.59
CA TYR A 88 5.67 1.41 3.19
C TYR A 88 5.37 2.87 2.90
#